data_031ed1c71d32e27d30b00777f824bb86
#
_entry.id   031ed1c71d32e27d30b00777f824bb86
#
_cell.length_a   1.000
_cell.length_b   1.000
_cell.length_c   1.000
_cell.angle_alpha   90.00
_cell.angle_beta   90.00
_cell.angle_gamma   90.00
#
_symmetry.space_group_name_H-M   'P 1'
#
loop_
_entity.id
_entity.type
_entity.pdbx_description
1 polymer ?
#
loop_
_entity_poly.entity_id
_entity_poly.type
_entity_poly.pdbx_seq_one_letter_code
_entity_poly.pdbx_strand_id
1 'polypeptide(L)'
;MDSLAGYIASLCVGAVGAYLSQFLKPKVKIRYWLAHSFMYTIPNNQNNPAPAPVPALPAPAGNVAAPPAAPANFLLLTQSVTIQNFGRESAAWVEVVLNRKPDYFQLHPTLNYTENTVATGEYTLRVQSLASKEYFTIQFLCYTHAPVLTLIRSNAGPASLMPWMTVRKLPRWIYGLMWLAMIIGMGFCAYWVIKGGIFILRSVGA
;
A
#
# COMPACT_ATOMS: atom_id res chain seq x y z
N MET A 1 -40.91 35.21 -2.18
CA MET A 1 -40.00 35.02 -1.03
C MET A 1 -39.70 33.51 -0.75
N ASP A 2 -40.56 32.61 -1.17
CA ASP A 2 -40.47 31.17 -0.88
C ASP A 2 -39.29 30.44 -1.54
N SER A 3 -38.81 30.96 -2.68
CA SER A 3 -37.66 30.34 -3.37
C SER A 3 -36.32 30.50 -2.62
N LEU A 4 -36.10 31.60 -1.94
CA LEU A 4 -34.85 31.87 -1.21
C LEU A 4 -34.74 31.00 0.03
N ALA A 5 -35.83 30.76 0.73
CA ALA A 5 -35.89 29.86 1.88
C ALA A 5 -35.59 28.43 1.47
N GLY A 6 -36.07 27.98 0.30
CA GLY A 6 -35.75 26.66 -0.26
C GLY A 6 -34.28 26.48 -0.60
N TYR A 7 -33.62 27.49 -1.16
CA TYR A 7 -32.17 27.44 -1.44
C TYR A 7 -31.33 27.39 -0.17
N ILE A 8 -31.68 28.18 0.85
CA ILE A 8 -30.96 28.16 2.14
C ILE A 8 -31.14 26.82 2.82
N ALA A 9 -32.33 26.25 2.84
CA ALA A 9 -32.61 24.93 3.40
C ALA A 9 -31.81 23.84 2.68
N SER A 10 -31.73 23.84 1.34
CA SER A 10 -30.94 22.90 0.55
C SER A 10 -29.45 23.00 0.84
N LEU A 11 -28.92 24.22 0.96
CA LEU A 11 -27.53 24.46 1.33
C LEU A 11 -27.20 23.95 2.75
N CYS A 12 -28.08 24.17 3.71
CA CYS A 12 -27.94 23.69 5.07
C CYS A 12 -27.96 22.15 5.12
N VAL A 13 -28.90 21.51 4.40
CA VAL A 13 -28.96 20.04 4.31
C VAL A 13 -27.71 19.47 3.66
N GLY A 14 -27.21 20.10 2.59
CA GLY A 14 -25.95 19.71 1.95
C GLY A 14 -24.73 19.83 2.86
N ALA A 15 -24.62 20.92 3.60
CA ALA A 15 -23.54 21.17 4.55
C ALA A 15 -23.58 20.18 5.75
N VAL A 16 -24.78 19.94 6.28
CA VAL A 16 -24.98 18.94 7.36
C VAL A 16 -24.69 17.54 6.84
N GLY A 17 -25.12 17.18 5.64
CA GLY A 17 -24.83 15.90 5.01
C GLY A 17 -23.31 15.69 4.80
N ALA A 18 -22.60 16.69 4.31
CA ALA A 18 -21.15 16.67 4.15
C ALA A 18 -20.43 16.56 5.50
N TYR A 19 -20.91 17.24 6.54
CA TYR A 19 -20.36 17.15 7.90
C TYR A 19 -20.60 15.77 8.50
N LEU A 20 -21.82 15.23 8.42
CA LEU A 20 -22.15 13.89 8.89
C LEU A 20 -21.38 12.80 8.16
N SER A 21 -21.13 12.94 6.85
CA SER A 21 -20.34 11.97 6.08
C SER A 21 -18.91 11.82 6.60
N GLN A 22 -18.34 12.85 7.23
CA GLN A 22 -17.04 12.77 7.88
C GLN A 22 -17.06 11.91 9.15
N PHE A 23 -18.20 11.84 9.84
CA PHE A 23 -18.38 10.98 11.02
C PHE A 23 -18.67 9.52 10.65
N LEU A 24 -19.17 9.26 9.45
CA LEU A 24 -19.45 7.92 8.93
C LEU A 24 -18.22 7.22 8.34
N LYS A 25 -17.01 7.75 8.54
CA LYS A 25 -15.77 7.07 8.12
C LYS A 25 -15.70 5.68 8.77
N PRO A 26 -15.28 4.65 8.00
CA PRO A 26 -15.23 3.30 8.52
C PRO A 26 -14.38 3.24 9.78
N LYS A 27 -14.86 2.52 10.78
CA LYS A 27 -14.21 2.37 12.09
C LYS A 27 -12.81 1.78 11.94
N VAL A 28 -12.70 0.71 11.17
CA VAL A 28 -11.44 0.06 10.79
C VAL A 28 -11.30 0.13 9.28
N LYS A 29 -10.14 0.54 8.78
CA LYS A 29 -9.85 0.62 7.34
C LYS A 29 -8.41 0.23 7.07
N ILE A 30 -8.20 -1.01 6.71
CA ILE A 30 -6.86 -1.50 6.38
C ILE A 30 -6.55 -1.21 4.91
N ARG A 31 -5.37 -0.65 4.69
CA ARG A 31 -4.79 -0.44 3.37
C ARG A 31 -3.38 -1.01 3.35
N TYR A 32 -2.97 -1.45 2.18
CA TYR A 32 -1.62 -1.95 1.98
C TYR A 32 -1.04 -1.45 0.67
N TRP A 33 0.27 -1.43 0.59
CA TRP A 33 1.00 -1.13 -0.64
C TRP A 33 2.30 -1.92 -0.69
N LEU A 34 2.72 -2.19 -1.91
CA LEU A 34 4.02 -2.79 -2.17
C LEU A 34 5.07 -1.67 -2.12
N ALA A 35 5.95 -1.70 -1.13
CA ALA A 35 6.98 -0.66 -0.96
C ALA A 35 8.13 -0.86 -1.94
N HIS A 36 8.58 -2.10 -2.14
CA HIS A 36 9.55 -2.46 -3.16
C HIS A 36 9.45 -3.94 -3.52
N SER A 37 9.94 -4.28 -4.71
CA SER A 37 10.17 -5.65 -5.15
C SER A 37 11.40 -5.63 -6.04
N PHE A 38 12.44 -6.34 -5.63
CA PHE A 38 13.70 -6.43 -6.36
C PHE A 38 14.07 -7.88 -6.59
N MET A 39 14.70 -8.12 -7.71
CA MET A 39 15.22 -9.42 -8.10
C MET A 39 16.70 -9.28 -8.41
N TYR A 40 17.54 -10.05 -7.72
CA TYR A 40 18.97 -10.07 -7.91
C TYR A 40 19.38 -11.43 -8.44
N THR A 41 20.10 -11.44 -9.55
CA THR A 41 20.80 -12.64 -10.02
C THR A 41 22.20 -12.61 -9.48
N ILE A 42 22.50 -13.50 -8.55
CA ILE A 42 23.85 -13.65 -8.02
C ILE A 42 24.59 -14.64 -8.92
N PRO A 43 25.58 -14.18 -9.72
CA PRO A 43 26.37 -15.09 -10.54
C PRO A 43 27.13 -16.05 -9.60
N ASN A 44 27.04 -17.32 -9.93
CA ASN A 44 27.84 -18.31 -9.23
C ASN A 44 29.30 -18.15 -9.67
N ASN A 45 30.00 -17.28 -8.95
CA ASN A 45 31.41 -16.99 -9.26
C ASN A 45 32.28 -18.11 -8.69
N GLN A 46 32.22 -19.29 -9.30
CA GLN A 46 33.16 -20.40 -9.02
C GLN A 46 34.58 -20.13 -9.55
N ASN A 47 34.88 -18.88 -9.90
CA ASN A 47 36.25 -18.44 -10.16
C ASN A 47 37.05 -18.20 -8.87
N ASN A 48 36.67 -18.78 -7.75
CA ASN A 48 37.64 -19.04 -6.70
C ASN A 48 38.57 -20.09 -7.28
N PRO A 49 39.86 -19.80 -7.51
CA PRO A 49 40.79 -20.81 -8.00
C PRO A 49 40.67 -21.98 -7.04
N ALA A 50 40.28 -23.14 -7.59
CA ALA A 50 40.22 -24.36 -6.81
C ALA A 50 41.56 -24.47 -6.04
N PRO A 51 41.54 -24.78 -4.73
CA PRO A 51 42.76 -25.00 -3.99
C PRO A 51 43.58 -25.97 -4.84
N ALA A 52 44.84 -25.60 -5.08
CA ALA A 52 45.73 -26.32 -5.97
C ALA A 52 45.58 -27.82 -5.73
N PRO A 53 45.42 -28.64 -6.76
CA PRO A 53 45.15 -30.05 -6.58
C PRO A 53 46.29 -30.65 -5.73
N VAL A 54 45.92 -31.13 -4.54
CA VAL A 54 46.81 -31.94 -3.74
C VAL A 54 47.25 -33.07 -4.66
N PRO A 55 48.58 -33.36 -4.79
CA PRO A 55 49.05 -34.40 -5.67
C PRO A 55 48.33 -35.70 -5.33
N ALA A 56 47.46 -36.14 -6.24
CA ALA A 56 46.65 -37.33 -6.03
C ALA A 56 47.55 -38.55 -6.07
N LEU A 57 47.49 -39.36 -5.04
CA LEU A 57 47.94 -40.75 -5.12
C LEU A 57 47.22 -41.42 -6.32
N PRO A 58 47.88 -42.29 -7.07
CA PRO A 58 47.27 -42.96 -8.20
C PRO A 58 46.08 -43.80 -7.74
N ALA A 59 44.87 -43.32 -8.11
CA ALA A 59 43.64 -44.04 -7.84
C ALA A 59 43.44 -45.15 -8.89
N PRO A 60 42.91 -46.33 -8.49
CA PRO A 60 42.55 -47.39 -9.44
C PRO A 60 41.49 -46.92 -10.42
N ALA A 61 41.62 -47.34 -11.69
CA ALA A 61 40.73 -47.02 -12.78
C ALA A 61 39.30 -47.49 -12.48
N GLY A 62 38.51 -46.59 -11.91
CA GLY A 62 37.08 -46.73 -11.70
C GLY A 62 36.34 -45.54 -12.32
N ASN A 63 35.22 -45.79 -12.97
CA ASN A 63 34.38 -44.82 -13.64
C ASN A 63 34.37 -43.44 -12.93
N VAL A 64 35.02 -42.46 -13.53
CA VAL A 64 34.98 -41.09 -13.08
C VAL A 64 33.59 -40.57 -13.41
N ALA A 65 32.70 -40.55 -12.41
CA ALA A 65 31.41 -39.84 -12.55
C ALA A 65 31.69 -38.39 -12.98
N ALA A 66 30.99 -37.94 -14.02
CA ALA A 66 31.12 -36.59 -14.49
C ALA A 66 30.98 -35.61 -13.30
N PRO A 67 31.82 -34.57 -13.23
CA PRO A 67 31.70 -33.58 -12.15
C PRO A 67 30.28 -33.04 -12.11
N PRO A 68 29.67 -32.87 -10.92
CA PRO A 68 28.35 -32.32 -10.80
C PRO A 68 28.29 -30.98 -11.53
N ALA A 69 27.23 -30.82 -12.35
CA ALA A 69 27.01 -29.57 -13.09
C ALA A 69 27.11 -28.37 -12.14
N ALA A 70 27.86 -27.34 -12.57
CA ALA A 70 28.01 -26.12 -11.79
C ALA A 70 26.62 -25.62 -11.37
N PRO A 71 26.41 -25.27 -10.09
CA PRO A 71 25.09 -24.82 -9.65
C PRO A 71 24.67 -23.60 -10.46
N ALA A 72 23.41 -23.63 -10.91
CA ALA A 72 22.82 -22.56 -11.68
C ALA A 72 22.87 -21.22 -10.92
N ASN A 73 22.83 -20.10 -11.66
CA ASN A 73 22.75 -18.77 -11.08
C ASN A 73 21.70 -18.71 -9.97
N PHE A 74 22.06 -18.11 -8.88
CA PHE A 74 21.24 -18.01 -7.68
C PHE A 74 20.34 -16.76 -7.79
N LEU A 75 19.04 -16.96 -7.73
CA LEU A 75 18.06 -15.87 -7.80
C LEU A 75 17.63 -15.47 -6.39
N LEU A 76 17.91 -14.23 -6.01
CA LEU A 76 17.49 -13.63 -4.75
C LEU A 76 16.35 -12.64 -5.00
N LEU A 77 15.21 -12.88 -4.39
CA LEU A 77 14.04 -12.04 -4.50
C LEU A 77 13.76 -11.38 -3.15
N THR A 78 13.66 -10.06 -3.16
CA THR A 78 13.25 -9.27 -1.99
C THR A 78 11.97 -8.52 -2.28
N GLN A 79 11.02 -8.56 -1.36
CA GLN A 79 9.75 -7.87 -1.47
C GLN A 79 9.36 -7.28 -0.13
N SER A 80 8.80 -6.08 -0.14
CA SER A 80 8.35 -5.41 1.07
C SER A 80 6.91 -4.93 0.89
N VAL A 81 6.05 -5.32 1.83
CA VAL A 81 4.64 -4.94 1.86
C VAL A 81 4.39 -4.17 3.14
N THR A 82 3.86 -2.96 3.03
CA THR A 82 3.46 -2.15 4.17
C THR A 82 1.95 -2.16 4.30
N ILE A 83 1.47 -2.37 5.53
CA ILE A 83 0.07 -2.47 5.87
C ILE A 83 -0.22 -1.44 6.94
N GLN A 84 -1.25 -0.61 6.74
CA GLN A 84 -1.61 0.47 7.66
C GLN A 84 -3.10 0.50 7.94
N ASN A 85 -3.46 0.79 9.18
CA ASN A 85 -4.82 1.05 9.57
C ASN A 85 -5.15 2.55 9.45
N PHE A 86 -5.90 2.92 8.43
CA PHE A 86 -6.40 4.29 8.22
C PHE A 86 -7.72 4.56 8.95
N GLY A 87 -8.26 3.56 9.63
CA GLY A 87 -9.48 3.69 10.43
C GLY A 87 -9.27 4.49 11.71
N ARG A 88 -10.36 4.69 12.43
CA ARG A 88 -10.38 5.39 13.73
C ARG A 88 -10.23 4.43 14.91
N GLU A 89 -10.58 3.17 14.72
CA GLU A 89 -10.52 2.13 15.73
C GLU A 89 -9.40 1.13 15.40
N SER A 90 -8.91 0.44 16.40
CA SER A 90 -7.94 -0.63 16.24
C SER A 90 -8.57 -1.83 15.56
N ALA A 91 -7.83 -2.44 14.63
CA ALA A 91 -8.17 -3.75 14.11
C ALA A 91 -7.80 -4.79 15.18
N ALA A 92 -8.72 -5.69 15.49
CA ALA A 92 -8.47 -6.76 16.47
C ALA A 92 -7.43 -7.77 15.97
N TRP A 93 -7.36 -7.94 14.65
CA TRP A 93 -6.36 -8.75 13.96
C TRP A 93 -6.24 -8.32 12.50
N VAL A 94 -5.07 -8.56 11.94
CA VAL A 94 -4.79 -8.40 10.50
C VAL A 94 -4.14 -9.70 10.03
N GLU A 95 -4.67 -10.27 8.97
CA GLU A 95 -4.22 -11.54 8.41
C GLU A 95 -3.73 -11.33 6.99
N VAL A 96 -2.54 -11.81 6.71
CA VAL A 96 -1.87 -11.75 5.42
C VAL A 96 -1.77 -13.16 4.88
N VAL A 97 -2.40 -13.41 3.74
CA VAL A 97 -2.44 -14.71 3.08
C VAL A 97 -1.51 -14.69 1.88
N LEU A 98 -0.57 -15.61 1.84
CA LEU A 98 0.38 -15.82 0.76
C LEU A 98 0.13 -17.18 0.12
N ASN A 99 0.42 -17.31 -1.17
CA ASN A 99 0.29 -18.57 -1.89
C ASN A 99 1.26 -19.67 -1.42
N ARG A 100 2.33 -19.28 -0.68
CA ARG A 100 3.31 -20.19 -0.08
C ARG A 100 4.08 -19.48 1.04
N LYS A 101 4.75 -20.28 1.87
CA LYS A 101 5.65 -19.77 2.91
C LYS A 101 6.89 -19.13 2.26
N PRO A 102 7.26 -17.88 2.62
CA PRO A 102 8.53 -17.28 2.22
C PRO A 102 9.70 -18.01 2.91
N ASP A 103 10.89 -18.01 2.28
CA ASP A 103 12.08 -18.64 2.87
C ASP A 103 12.49 -17.90 4.16
N TYR A 104 12.47 -16.56 4.10
CA TYR A 104 12.67 -15.69 5.26
C TYR A 104 11.70 -14.52 5.22
N PHE A 105 11.30 -14.08 6.39
CA PHE A 105 10.54 -12.82 6.51
C PHE A 105 10.85 -12.13 7.84
N GLN A 106 10.66 -10.83 7.85
CA GLN A 106 10.80 -9.98 9.04
C GLN A 106 9.67 -8.96 9.09
N LEU A 107 9.13 -8.74 10.30
CA LEU A 107 8.17 -7.68 10.57
C LEU A 107 8.87 -6.46 11.18
N HIS A 108 8.54 -5.30 10.68
CA HIS A 108 9.03 -4.04 11.23
C HIS A 108 7.86 -3.04 11.42
N PRO A 109 7.61 -2.52 12.64
CA PRO A 109 8.21 -2.93 13.91
C PRO A 109 7.90 -4.38 14.26
N THR A 110 8.64 -4.94 15.23
CA THR A 110 8.40 -6.29 15.72
C THR A 110 7.05 -6.36 16.43
N LEU A 111 6.13 -7.15 15.91
CA LEU A 111 4.79 -7.36 16.44
C LEU A 111 4.59 -8.83 16.80
N ASN A 112 3.67 -9.08 17.73
CA ASN A 112 3.23 -10.44 18.02
C ASN A 112 2.39 -10.97 16.85
N TYR A 113 2.79 -12.09 16.32
CA TYR A 113 2.11 -12.74 15.21
C TYR A 113 2.00 -14.24 15.41
N THR A 114 1.10 -14.87 14.69
CA THR A 114 0.94 -16.32 14.59
C THR A 114 1.05 -16.73 13.13
N GLU A 115 1.74 -17.84 12.90
CA GLU A 115 1.86 -18.46 11.58
C GLU A 115 0.95 -19.66 11.46
N ASN A 116 0.35 -19.85 10.31
CA ASN A 116 -0.39 -21.05 9.98
C ASN A 116 -0.16 -21.42 8.51
N THR A 117 0.05 -22.69 8.24
CA THR A 117 0.14 -23.23 6.89
C THR A 117 -1.02 -24.17 6.68
N VAL A 118 -1.86 -23.86 5.71
CA VAL A 118 -3.01 -24.67 5.36
C VAL A 118 -2.56 -25.85 4.50
N ALA A 119 -3.31 -26.95 4.51
CA ALA A 119 -3.01 -28.15 3.70
C ALA A 119 -2.96 -27.87 2.19
N THR A 120 -3.58 -26.78 1.73
CA THR A 120 -3.52 -26.30 0.33
C THR A 120 -2.19 -25.68 -0.05
N GLY A 121 -1.25 -25.52 0.90
CA GLY A 121 0.04 -24.85 0.70
C GLY A 121 0.00 -23.34 0.94
N GLU A 122 -1.18 -22.77 1.18
CA GLU A 122 -1.30 -21.36 1.55
C GLU A 122 -0.67 -21.10 2.91
N TYR A 123 0.05 -20.00 3.00
CA TYR A 123 0.68 -19.54 4.23
C TYR A 123 -0.01 -18.29 4.73
N THR A 124 -0.39 -18.32 6.00
CA THR A 124 -1.12 -17.23 6.65
C THR A 124 -0.31 -16.69 7.81
N LEU A 125 -0.10 -15.38 7.82
CA LEU A 125 0.52 -14.63 8.90
C LEU A 125 -0.53 -13.72 9.53
N ARG A 126 -0.83 -13.94 10.81
CA ARG A 126 -1.84 -13.17 11.55
C ARG A 126 -1.19 -12.35 12.64
N VAL A 127 -1.32 -11.03 12.53
CA VAL A 127 -0.93 -10.05 13.56
C VAL A 127 -2.12 -9.84 14.49
N GLN A 128 -1.89 -9.86 15.81
CA GLN A 128 -2.96 -9.88 16.82
C GLN A 128 -3.73 -8.57 16.96
N SER A 129 -3.10 -7.43 16.70
CA SER A 129 -3.77 -6.13 16.74
C SER A 129 -3.02 -5.10 15.90
N LEU A 130 -3.76 -4.12 15.38
CA LEU A 130 -3.18 -2.97 14.70
C LEU A 130 -3.96 -1.71 15.11
N ALA A 131 -3.32 -0.83 15.87
CA ALA A 131 -3.95 0.38 16.37
C ALA A 131 -4.35 1.34 15.22
N SER A 132 -5.20 2.31 15.54
CA SER A 132 -5.55 3.36 14.58
C SER A 132 -4.30 4.12 14.12
N LYS A 133 -4.15 4.29 12.80
CA LYS A 133 -3.02 4.93 12.11
C LYS A 133 -1.67 4.21 12.24
N GLU A 134 -1.62 3.13 12.98
CA GLU A 134 -0.44 2.28 13.07
C GLU A 134 -0.20 1.55 11.75
N TYR A 135 1.07 1.24 11.49
CA TYR A 135 1.48 0.46 10.34
C TYR A 135 2.56 -0.55 10.72
N PHE A 136 2.67 -1.59 9.92
CA PHE A 136 3.80 -2.49 9.94
C PHE A 136 4.19 -2.88 8.52
N THR A 137 5.44 -3.26 8.37
CA THR A 137 6.01 -3.68 7.10
C THR A 137 6.49 -5.11 7.24
N ILE A 138 6.15 -5.94 6.28
CA ILE A 138 6.67 -7.29 6.15
C ILE A 138 7.68 -7.27 5.02
N GLN A 139 8.89 -7.68 5.32
CA GLN A 139 9.96 -7.86 4.34
C GLN A 139 10.14 -9.35 4.08
N PHE A 140 10.05 -9.76 2.84
CA PHE A 140 10.26 -11.13 2.39
C PHE A 140 11.59 -11.24 1.66
N LEU A 141 12.27 -12.35 1.90
CA LEU A 141 13.46 -12.73 1.16
C LEU A 141 13.28 -14.18 0.71
N CYS A 142 13.40 -14.42 -0.59
CA CYS A 142 13.18 -15.71 -1.21
C CYS A 142 14.26 -16.02 -2.23
N TYR A 143 14.60 -17.30 -2.34
CA TYR A 143 15.70 -17.74 -3.18
C TYR A 143 15.28 -18.16 -4.59
N THR A 144 14.07 -18.61 -4.79
CA THR A 144 13.65 -19.11 -6.10
C THR A 144 12.48 -18.33 -6.69
N HIS A 145 11.49 -18.07 -5.87
CA HIS A 145 10.27 -17.43 -6.34
C HIS A 145 9.70 -16.55 -5.23
N ALA A 146 9.30 -15.34 -5.55
CA ALA A 146 8.58 -14.48 -4.62
C ALA A 146 7.23 -15.10 -4.25
N PRO A 147 6.82 -15.02 -2.96
CA PRO A 147 5.47 -15.37 -2.59
C PRO A 147 4.52 -14.34 -3.20
N VAL A 148 3.39 -14.81 -3.70
CA VAL A 148 2.33 -13.94 -4.20
C VAL A 148 1.40 -13.63 -3.04
N LEU A 149 1.18 -12.33 -2.80
CA LEU A 149 0.19 -11.86 -1.85
C LEU A 149 -1.20 -12.15 -2.42
N THR A 150 -1.92 -13.08 -1.81
CA THR A 150 -3.26 -13.48 -2.26
C THR A 150 -4.33 -12.58 -1.67
N LEU A 151 -4.27 -12.33 -0.35
CA LEU A 151 -5.29 -11.58 0.35
C LEU A 151 -4.70 -10.95 1.62
N ILE A 152 -5.15 -9.75 1.94
CA ILE A 152 -5.02 -9.18 3.28
C ILE A 152 -6.43 -8.90 3.80
N ARG A 153 -6.72 -9.36 5.02
CA ARG A 153 -8.03 -9.15 5.65
C ARG A 153 -7.89 -8.80 7.13
N SER A 154 -8.94 -8.24 7.68
CA SER A 154 -9.07 -7.90 9.10
C SER A 154 -10.44 -8.29 9.60
N ASN A 155 -10.69 -8.08 10.88
CA ASN A 155 -12.03 -8.23 11.47
C ASN A 155 -13.11 -7.36 10.81
N ALA A 156 -12.74 -6.30 10.08
CA ALA A 156 -13.66 -5.41 9.39
C ALA A 156 -13.83 -5.72 7.88
N GLY A 157 -13.13 -6.75 7.38
CA GLY A 157 -13.19 -7.15 5.98
C GLY A 157 -11.84 -7.10 5.25
N PRO A 158 -11.85 -7.23 3.92
CA PRO A 158 -10.64 -7.23 3.12
C PRO A 158 -9.97 -5.86 3.10
N ALA A 159 -8.64 -5.86 3.07
CA ALA A 159 -7.84 -4.65 2.91
C ALA A 159 -7.86 -4.18 1.46
N SER A 160 -7.78 -2.87 1.26
CA SER A 160 -7.69 -2.29 -0.08
C SER A 160 -6.25 -1.98 -0.47
N LEU A 161 -5.87 -2.35 -1.69
CA LEU A 161 -4.60 -1.93 -2.28
C LEU A 161 -4.60 -0.41 -2.45
N MET A 162 -3.56 0.23 -1.96
CA MET A 162 -3.32 1.64 -2.19
C MET A 162 -2.25 1.77 -3.28
N PRO A 163 -2.57 2.36 -4.45
CA PRO A 163 -1.56 2.59 -5.46
C PRO A 163 -0.50 3.53 -4.89
N TRP A 164 0.77 3.15 -5.02
CA TRP A 164 1.89 4.00 -4.64
C TRP A 164 1.96 5.17 -5.62
N MET A 165 1.45 6.31 -5.21
CA MET A 165 1.67 7.56 -5.92
C MET A 165 2.69 8.38 -5.13
N THR A 166 3.85 8.60 -5.72
CA THR A 166 4.80 9.62 -5.26
C THR A 166 4.18 10.99 -5.50
N VAL A 167 3.34 11.44 -4.58
CA VAL A 167 2.82 12.80 -4.63
C VAL A 167 3.99 13.73 -4.30
N ARG A 168 4.48 14.50 -5.28
CA ARG A 168 5.42 15.59 -5.01
C ARG A 168 4.77 16.50 -3.98
N LYS A 169 5.39 16.60 -2.81
CA LYS A 169 4.97 17.58 -1.81
C LYS A 169 5.22 18.98 -2.40
N LEU A 170 4.15 19.62 -2.83
CA LEU A 170 4.23 21.00 -3.26
C LEU A 170 4.64 21.88 -2.08
N PRO A 171 5.51 22.86 -2.28
CA PRO A 171 5.90 23.80 -1.23
C PRO A 171 4.67 24.56 -0.70
N ARG A 172 4.66 24.86 0.58
CA ARG A 172 3.51 25.45 1.29
C ARG A 172 2.97 26.73 0.66
N TRP A 173 3.83 27.54 0.04
CA TRP A 173 3.42 28.77 -0.63
C TRP A 173 2.50 28.53 -1.84
N ILE A 174 2.64 27.39 -2.57
CA ILE A 174 1.76 27.03 -3.67
C ILE A 174 0.34 26.80 -3.16
N TYR A 175 0.17 26.14 -2.01
CA TYR A 175 -1.14 25.98 -1.40
C TYR A 175 -1.77 27.33 -1.03
N GLY A 176 -0.97 28.28 -0.51
CA GLY A 176 -1.43 29.65 -0.27
C GLY A 176 -1.91 30.34 -1.53
N LEU A 177 -1.17 30.21 -2.63
CA LEU A 177 -1.53 30.75 -3.94
C LEU A 177 -2.82 30.13 -4.50
N MET A 178 -2.98 28.82 -4.35
CA MET A 178 -4.20 28.11 -4.76
C MET A 178 -5.43 28.59 -3.95
N TRP A 179 -5.28 28.77 -2.64
CA TRP A 179 -6.33 29.32 -1.79
C TRP A 179 -6.72 30.76 -2.17
N LEU A 180 -5.72 31.60 -2.43
CA LEU A 180 -5.93 32.97 -2.90
C LEU A 180 -6.70 33.00 -4.23
N ALA A 181 -6.27 32.18 -5.20
CA ALA A 181 -6.94 32.10 -6.49
C ALA A 181 -8.38 31.59 -6.36
N MET A 182 -8.63 30.65 -5.45
CA MET A 182 -9.97 30.14 -5.17
C MET A 182 -10.88 31.24 -4.58
N ILE A 183 -10.37 32.05 -3.64
CA ILE A 183 -11.14 33.15 -3.04
C ILE A 183 -11.46 34.20 -4.09
N ILE A 184 -10.50 34.60 -4.92
CA ILE A 184 -10.70 35.56 -6.02
C ILE A 184 -11.73 35.02 -7.02
N GLY A 185 -11.62 33.72 -7.41
CA GLY A 185 -12.57 33.07 -8.31
C GLY A 185 -14.00 33.04 -7.75
N MET A 186 -14.16 32.73 -6.46
CA MET A 186 -15.47 32.78 -5.81
C MET A 186 -16.04 34.20 -5.77
N GLY A 187 -15.21 35.20 -5.45
CA GLY A 187 -15.63 36.60 -5.48
C GLY A 187 -16.10 37.05 -6.85
N PHE A 188 -15.37 36.66 -7.89
CA PHE A 188 -15.74 36.94 -9.29
C PHE A 188 -17.07 36.27 -9.67
N CYS A 189 -17.26 35.02 -9.35
CA CYS A 189 -18.51 34.29 -9.59
C CYS A 189 -19.68 34.96 -8.85
N ALA A 190 -19.52 35.31 -7.58
CA ALA A 190 -20.53 35.98 -6.78
C ALA A 190 -20.93 37.34 -7.40
N TYR A 191 -19.96 38.12 -7.85
CA TYR A 191 -20.20 39.40 -8.54
C TYR A 191 -21.08 39.21 -9.77
N TRP A 192 -20.78 38.25 -10.62
CA TRP A 192 -21.55 37.98 -11.85
C TRP A 192 -22.95 37.46 -11.54
N VAL A 193 -23.13 36.66 -10.54
CA VAL A 193 -24.47 36.18 -10.10
C VAL A 193 -25.31 37.34 -9.62
N ILE A 194 -24.76 38.25 -8.79
CA ILE A 194 -25.46 39.43 -8.30
C ILE A 194 -25.82 40.34 -9.47
N LYS A 195 -24.87 40.64 -10.35
CA LYS A 195 -25.08 41.50 -11.51
C LYS A 195 -26.15 40.92 -12.47
N GLY A 196 -26.07 39.63 -12.75
CA GLY A 196 -27.06 38.91 -13.55
C GLY A 196 -28.44 38.92 -12.91
N GLY A 197 -28.55 38.70 -11.62
CA GLY A 197 -29.78 38.77 -10.86
C GLY A 197 -30.42 40.15 -10.91
N ILE A 198 -29.65 41.23 -10.76
CA ILE A 198 -30.13 42.63 -10.87
C ILE A 198 -30.63 42.93 -12.30
N PHE A 199 -29.91 42.43 -13.32
CA PHE A 199 -30.30 42.60 -14.71
C PHE A 199 -31.66 41.94 -15.01
N ILE A 200 -31.86 40.71 -14.55
CA ILE A 200 -33.14 39.97 -14.72
C ILE A 200 -34.28 40.69 -14.00
N LEU A 201 -34.05 41.16 -12.77
CA LEU A 201 -35.07 41.90 -12.04
C LEU A 201 -35.50 43.20 -12.72
N ARG A 202 -34.58 43.89 -13.38
CA ARG A 202 -34.88 45.09 -14.17
C ARG A 202 -35.65 44.79 -15.45
N SER A 203 -35.37 43.65 -16.10
CA SER A 203 -36.05 43.27 -17.34
C SER A 203 -37.46 42.72 -17.14
N VAL A 204 -37.78 42.20 -15.94
CA VAL A 204 -39.11 41.66 -15.60
C VAL A 204 -40.01 42.73 -14.97
N GLY A 205 -39.46 43.83 -14.46
CA GLY A 205 -40.20 44.92 -13.83
C GLY A 205 -40.47 46.12 -14.75
N ALA A 206 -40.13 46.05 -16.03
CA ALA A 206 -40.46 46.98 -17.09
C ALA A 206 -41.50 46.34 -18.02
#